data_638f0ec2045253595e56846924b09578
#
_entry.id   638f0ec2045253595e56846924b09578
#
_cell.length_a   1.000
_cell.length_b   1.000
_cell.length_c   1.000
_cell.angle_alpha   90.00
_cell.angle_beta   90.00
_cell.angle_gamma   90.00
#
_symmetry.space_group_name_H-M   'P 1'
#
loop_
_entity.id
_entity.type
_entity.pdbx_description
1 polymer ?
#
loop_
_entity_poly.entity_id
_entity_poly.type
_entity_poly.pdbx_seq_one_letter_code
_entity_poly.pdbx_strand_id
1 'polypeptide(L)'
;MEDKKLGLSSVVSTGIGLVVATSCLLSLCRGTASVGTMFIVSVVVACLLNMTTAASLAELNALMPKLTGGLAQYTLVGLGPFVTIVSMVGGYLICNSLTAPAEGAMFSFAVKEITGLNVPAPVFSVGLTLILMLVNLKGVDMFAKIQDIVAFLLIGSLVVLGIVGAFGLGSGEEVEQTAMNTTFLDGLSSSAEAFWLFIGVEFIIPIASSVKNSKKNIPLGMFLSLGIIAVIQIFMVIGLSRYVLFDDLGNSPSPHILYGVKLFGKFGQIWIGIISILAAVSTQNSVISSISKICQGMSKMNMLPEFFQKTNKDGAPVVGIIFFSAVIMIIEGTGLASTDAISFLILTASVFWMVCYIITHINVLMLRKRLPKAPRTFKTFGGPLIQIIGIIGTGYMVFSISPDPAEKLKILGIVGLIFAGLSVYAILWIKLRMKMPLFKPVELKEVMAMEHPLYYKTHMRKIKEQVSEKKIVSGE
;
A
#
# COMPACT_ATOMS: atom_id res chain seq x y z
N MET A 1 1.28 13.58 -31.35
CA MET A 1 1.85 14.33 -30.21
C MET A 1 2.82 13.38 -29.51
N GLU A 2 4.11 13.72 -29.46
CA GLU A 2 5.06 12.95 -28.63
C GLU A 2 4.56 13.00 -27.18
N ASP A 3 4.25 11.84 -26.60
CA ASP A 3 3.87 11.74 -25.19
C ASP A 3 5.00 12.30 -24.34
N LYS A 4 4.74 13.41 -23.66
CA LYS A 4 5.71 14.12 -22.83
C LYS A 4 6.08 13.23 -21.66
N LYS A 5 7.21 12.53 -21.77
CA LYS A 5 7.69 11.59 -20.74
C LYS A 5 7.96 12.32 -19.42
N LEU A 6 7.54 11.69 -18.32
CA LEU A 6 7.68 12.17 -16.95
C LEU A 6 9.16 12.27 -16.54
N GLY A 7 9.55 13.37 -15.91
CA GLY A 7 10.89 13.57 -15.34
C GLY A 7 11.04 12.96 -13.93
N LEU A 8 12.25 13.05 -13.36
CA LEU A 8 12.52 12.56 -12.01
C LEU A 8 11.64 13.25 -10.95
N SER A 9 11.45 14.57 -11.04
CA SER A 9 10.60 15.32 -10.11
C SER A 9 9.16 14.80 -10.09
N SER A 10 8.59 14.49 -11.27
CA SER A 10 7.26 13.90 -11.36
C SER A 10 7.21 12.51 -10.72
N VAL A 11 8.24 11.69 -10.90
CA VAL A 11 8.31 10.36 -10.27
C VAL A 11 8.36 10.49 -8.75
N VAL A 12 9.17 11.41 -8.22
CA VAL A 12 9.26 11.67 -6.77
C VAL A 12 7.92 12.18 -6.22
N SER A 13 7.30 13.17 -6.87
CA SER A 13 5.99 13.69 -6.44
C SER A 13 4.91 12.61 -6.45
N THR A 14 4.88 11.78 -7.50
CA THR A 14 3.96 10.63 -7.57
C THR A 14 4.24 9.64 -6.44
N GLY A 15 5.52 9.31 -6.18
CA GLY A 15 5.89 8.38 -5.11
C GLY A 15 5.47 8.87 -3.73
N ILE A 16 5.66 10.16 -3.43
CA ILE A 16 5.23 10.73 -2.16
C ILE A 16 3.69 10.73 -2.06
N GLY A 17 3.00 11.15 -3.12
CA GLY A 17 1.53 11.20 -3.14
C GLY A 17 0.84 9.84 -3.06
N LEU A 18 1.52 8.75 -3.44
CA LEU A 18 1.01 7.39 -3.34
C LEU A 18 1.22 6.77 -1.95
N VAL A 19 2.23 7.25 -1.21
CA VAL A 19 2.56 6.74 0.13
C VAL A 19 1.78 7.48 1.22
N VAL A 20 1.58 8.80 1.08
CA VAL A 20 0.97 9.60 2.15
C VAL A 20 -0.56 9.54 2.06
N ALA A 21 -1.17 8.91 3.05
CA ALA A 21 -2.62 8.77 3.25
C ALA A 21 -3.03 9.34 4.61
N THR A 22 -4.33 9.57 4.84
CA THR A 22 -4.82 10.09 6.13
C THR A 22 -4.57 9.10 7.26
N SER A 23 -4.68 7.80 6.99
CA SER A 23 -4.35 6.73 7.94
C SER A 23 -2.88 6.74 8.36
N CYS A 24 -1.96 7.20 7.51
CA CYS A 24 -0.55 7.41 7.89
C CYS A 24 -0.41 8.47 8.98
N LEU A 25 -1.21 9.54 8.93
CA LEU A 25 -1.19 10.58 9.96
C LEU A 25 -1.67 10.05 11.31
N LEU A 26 -2.67 9.18 11.30
CA LEU A 26 -3.13 8.50 12.51
C LEU A 26 -2.02 7.62 13.10
N SER A 27 -1.40 6.75 12.29
CA SER A 27 -0.29 5.90 12.73
C SER A 27 0.90 6.70 13.26
N LEU A 28 1.25 7.82 12.59
CA LEU A 28 2.30 8.72 13.06
C LEU A 28 2.00 9.30 14.45
N CYS A 29 0.76 9.77 14.65
CA CYS A 29 0.33 10.35 15.93
C CYS A 29 0.26 9.27 17.03
N ARG A 30 -0.29 8.09 16.74
CA ARG A 30 -0.38 6.96 17.68
C ARG A 30 0.99 6.43 18.07
N GLY A 31 1.89 6.23 17.11
CA GLY A 31 3.26 5.83 17.38
C GLY A 31 4.03 6.87 18.19
N THR A 32 3.80 8.17 17.94
CA THR A 32 4.36 9.24 18.78
C THR A 32 3.77 9.20 20.19
N ALA A 33 2.48 8.92 20.34
CA ALA A 33 1.84 8.78 21.63
C ALA A 33 2.39 7.60 22.44
N SER A 34 2.71 6.48 21.77
CA SER A 34 3.12 5.23 22.44
C SER A 34 4.55 5.25 22.98
N VAL A 35 5.50 5.87 22.25
CA VAL A 35 6.93 5.85 22.61
C VAL A 35 7.58 7.24 22.57
N GLY A 36 6.80 8.29 22.47
CA GLY A 36 7.28 9.67 22.45
C GLY A 36 8.23 9.94 21.28
N THR A 37 9.26 10.73 21.53
CA THR A 37 10.29 11.07 20.52
C THR A 37 11.10 9.86 20.04
N MET A 38 11.09 8.73 20.77
CA MET A 38 11.72 7.49 20.32
C MET A 38 11.05 6.91 19.08
N PHE A 39 9.85 7.37 18.72
CA PHE A 39 9.21 7.01 17.44
C PHE A 39 10.03 7.47 16.22
N ILE A 40 10.96 8.41 16.37
CA ILE A 40 11.93 8.77 15.32
C ILE A 40 12.78 7.54 14.92
N VAL A 41 13.19 6.72 15.90
CA VAL A 41 13.92 5.46 15.63
C VAL A 41 13.05 4.53 14.78
N SER A 42 11.77 4.40 15.14
CA SER A 42 10.79 3.59 14.37
C SER A 42 10.68 4.07 12.93
N VAL A 43 10.55 5.38 12.71
CA VAL A 43 10.46 6.01 11.38
C VAL A 43 11.72 5.73 10.56
N VAL A 44 12.91 5.90 11.15
CA VAL A 44 14.19 5.66 10.44
C VAL A 44 14.34 4.19 10.07
N VAL A 45 14.07 3.27 11.01
CA VAL A 45 14.17 1.82 10.76
C VAL A 45 13.18 1.38 9.69
N ALA A 46 11.92 1.81 9.78
CA ALA A 46 10.89 1.52 8.80
C ALA A 46 11.26 2.06 7.41
N CYS A 47 11.77 3.29 7.33
CA CYS A 47 12.26 3.88 6.08
C CYS A 47 13.37 3.03 5.45
N LEU A 48 14.40 2.68 6.23
CA LEU A 48 15.52 1.88 5.73
C LEU A 48 15.08 0.50 5.24
N LEU A 49 14.16 -0.17 5.94
CA LEU A 49 13.63 -1.46 5.50
C LEU A 49 12.76 -1.31 4.24
N ASN A 50 11.94 -0.26 4.14
CA ASN A 50 11.21 0.03 2.90
C ASN A 50 12.14 0.39 1.73
N MET A 51 13.29 1.04 1.99
CA MET A 51 14.33 1.25 0.97
C MET A 51 14.93 -0.06 0.46
N THR A 52 15.09 -1.10 1.31
CA THR A 52 15.53 -2.43 0.84
C THR A 52 14.50 -3.05 -0.10
N THR A 53 13.21 -2.87 0.19
CA THR A 53 12.12 -3.31 -0.68
C THR A 53 12.09 -2.54 -1.99
N ALA A 54 12.23 -1.21 -1.94
CA ALA A 54 12.33 -0.37 -3.14
C ALA A 54 13.51 -0.79 -4.04
N ALA A 55 14.66 -1.14 -3.45
CA ALA A 55 15.82 -1.68 -4.18
C ALA A 55 15.48 -3.01 -4.88
N SER A 56 14.79 -3.91 -4.20
CA SER A 56 14.37 -5.19 -4.77
C SER A 56 13.33 -5.03 -5.88
N LEU A 57 12.36 -4.15 -5.70
CA LEU A 57 11.36 -3.81 -6.72
C LEU A 57 12.00 -3.16 -7.95
N ALA A 58 12.95 -2.26 -7.75
CA ALA A 58 13.70 -1.64 -8.83
C ALA A 58 14.49 -2.67 -9.65
N GLU A 59 15.09 -3.68 -8.99
CA GLU A 59 15.79 -4.77 -9.69
C GLU A 59 14.82 -5.67 -10.46
N LEU A 60 13.66 -5.99 -9.90
CA LEU A 60 12.62 -6.76 -10.59
C LEU A 60 12.09 -6.01 -11.81
N ASN A 61 11.82 -4.71 -11.68
CA ASN A 61 11.42 -3.86 -12.79
C ASN A 61 12.52 -3.75 -13.86
N ALA A 62 13.79 -3.65 -13.45
CA ALA A 62 14.93 -3.62 -14.36
C ALA A 62 15.11 -4.93 -15.15
N LEU A 63 14.77 -6.07 -14.53
CA LEU A 63 14.79 -7.38 -15.18
C LEU A 63 13.59 -7.56 -16.13
N MET A 64 12.43 -7.03 -15.77
CA MET A 64 11.15 -7.24 -16.46
C MET A 64 10.43 -5.91 -16.78
N PRO A 65 11.06 -4.98 -17.53
CA PRO A 65 10.58 -3.60 -17.67
C PRO A 65 9.31 -3.47 -18.55
N LYS A 66 8.86 -4.54 -19.18
CA LYS A 66 7.65 -4.56 -20.04
C LYS A 66 6.41 -5.07 -19.30
N LEU A 67 6.58 -5.55 -18.07
CA LEU A 67 5.45 -6.03 -17.25
C LEU A 67 4.89 -4.85 -16.45
N THR A 68 3.61 -4.56 -16.62
CA THR A 68 2.91 -3.46 -15.96
C THR A 68 2.13 -3.90 -14.72
N GLY A 69 1.88 -5.20 -14.57
CA GLY A 69 1.16 -5.80 -13.43
C GLY A 69 2.00 -5.93 -12.15
N GLY A 70 3.23 -5.42 -12.14
CA GLY A 70 4.05 -5.27 -10.95
C GLY A 70 4.31 -6.60 -10.21
N LEU A 71 4.12 -6.59 -8.90
CA LEU A 71 4.48 -7.70 -8.01
C LEU A 71 3.81 -9.03 -8.38
N ALA A 72 2.56 -9.01 -8.90
CA ALA A 72 1.87 -10.24 -9.34
C ALA A 72 2.65 -10.97 -10.42
N GLN A 73 3.04 -10.24 -11.44
CA GLN A 73 3.75 -10.81 -12.59
C GLN A 73 5.17 -11.22 -12.21
N TYR A 74 5.87 -10.42 -11.39
CA TYR A 74 7.19 -10.76 -10.90
C TYR A 74 7.17 -12.03 -10.05
N THR A 75 6.15 -12.19 -9.19
CA THR A 75 5.99 -13.37 -8.35
C THR A 75 5.63 -14.60 -9.17
N LEU A 76 4.80 -14.45 -10.20
CA LEU A 76 4.45 -15.55 -11.09
C LEU A 76 5.68 -16.09 -11.85
N VAL A 77 6.55 -15.21 -12.32
CA VAL A 77 7.83 -15.57 -12.96
C VAL A 77 8.82 -16.15 -11.93
N GLY A 78 8.85 -15.61 -10.70
CA GLY A 78 9.82 -15.98 -9.68
C GLY A 78 9.48 -17.26 -8.93
N LEU A 79 8.24 -17.37 -8.43
CA LEU A 79 7.81 -18.35 -7.43
C LEU A 79 6.60 -19.19 -7.87
N GLY A 80 5.94 -18.82 -8.98
CA GLY A 80 4.80 -19.57 -9.52
C GLY A 80 3.44 -19.16 -8.96
N PRO A 81 2.36 -19.82 -9.43
CA PRO A 81 0.99 -19.35 -9.26
C PRO A 81 0.49 -19.39 -7.81
N PHE A 82 0.90 -20.35 -7.00
CA PHE A 82 0.44 -20.46 -5.61
C PHE A 82 0.85 -19.23 -4.81
N VAL A 83 2.16 -18.92 -4.79
CA VAL A 83 2.66 -17.75 -4.05
C VAL A 83 2.05 -16.46 -4.59
N THR A 84 1.86 -16.37 -5.91
CA THR A 84 1.24 -15.19 -6.54
C THR A 84 -0.20 -14.98 -6.06
N ILE A 85 -1.04 -16.02 -6.09
CA ILE A 85 -2.45 -15.89 -5.66
C ILE A 85 -2.50 -15.51 -4.17
N VAL A 86 -1.76 -16.22 -3.32
CA VAL A 86 -1.80 -15.98 -1.87
C VAL A 86 -1.29 -14.58 -1.52
N SER A 87 -0.16 -14.15 -2.09
CA SER A 87 0.40 -12.84 -1.79
C SER A 87 -0.44 -11.69 -2.37
N MET A 88 -0.93 -11.81 -3.60
CA MET A 88 -1.68 -10.73 -4.24
C MET A 88 -3.08 -10.57 -3.66
N VAL A 89 -3.78 -11.68 -3.37
CA VAL A 89 -5.09 -11.58 -2.73
C VAL A 89 -4.92 -11.10 -1.29
N GLY A 90 -3.96 -11.63 -0.52
CA GLY A 90 -3.68 -11.19 0.85
C GLY A 90 -3.20 -9.74 0.90
N GLY A 91 -2.09 -9.44 0.22
CA GLY A 91 -1.40 -8.16 0.33
C GLY A 91 -2.06 -7.00 -0.41
N TYR A 92 -2.81 -7.25 -1.47
CA TYR A 92 -3.45 -6.15 -2.20
C TYR A 92 -4.97 -6.13 -2.07
N LEU A 93 -5.67 -7.25 -2.21
CA LEU A 93 -7.13 -7.23 -2.14
C LEU A 93 -7.62 -7.15 -0.69
N ILE A 94 -7.18 -8.05 0.18
CA ILE A 94 -7.63 -8.09 1.58
C ILE A 94 -7.06 -6.91 2.37
N CYS A 95 -5.76 -6.63 2.25
CA CYS A 95 -5.14 -5.50 2.92
C CYS A 95 -5.88 -4.19 2.65
N ASN A 96 -6.09 -3.85 1.37
CA ASN A 96 -6.78 -2.62 1.01
C ASN A 96 -8.27 -2.64 1.40
N SER A 97 -8.92 -3.81 1.46
CA SER A 97 -10.29 -3.93 1.98
C SER A 97 -10.39 -3.68 3.48
N LEU A 98 -9.30 -3.91 4.23
CA LEU A 98 -9.23 -3.60 5.67
C LEU A 98 -8.87 -2.12 5.93
N THR A 99 -8.09 -1.50 5.06
CA THR A 99 -7.62 -0.12 5.26
C THR A 99 -8.55 0.94 4.68
N ALA A 100 -9.30 0.65 3.63
CA ALA A 100 -10.28 1.60 3.10
C ALA A 100 -11.34 2.05 4.13
N PRO A 101 -11.87 1.17 5.00
CA PRO A 101 -12.74 1.61 6.10
C PRO A 101 -12.07 2.57 7.08
N ALA A 102 -10.75 2.49 7.28
CA ALA A 102 -10.01 3.44 8.11
C ALA A 102 -10.03 4.85 7.50
N GLU A 103 -9.85 4.96 6.18
CA GLU A 103 -9.97 6.25 5.48
C GLU A 103 -11.40 6.82 5.57
N GLY A 104 -12.44 5.98 5.42
CA GLY A 104 -13.83 6.36 5.62
C GLY A 104 -14.13 6.87 7.04
N ALA A 105 -13.53 6.26 8.06
CA ALA A 105 -13.63 6.71 9.42
C ALA A 105 -12.90 8.06 9.64
N MET A 106 -11.69 8.22 9.08
CA MET A 106 -10.96 9.50 9.13
C MET A 106 -11.74 10.62 8.45
N PHE A 107 -12.37 10.35 7.30
CA PHE A 107 -13.31 11.27 6.67
C PHE A 107 -14.43 11.68 7.64
N SER A 108 -15.07 10.70 8.28
CA SER A 108 -16.19 10.93 9.18
C SER A 108 -15.78 11.79 10.39
N PHE A 109 -14.62 11.51 10.98
CA PHE A 109 -14.10 12.28 12.10
C PHE A 109 -13.75 13.71 11.70
N ALA A 110 -13.11 13.91 10.52
CA ALA A 110 -12.80 15.24 10.02
C ALA A 110 -14.06 16.06 9.71
N VAL A 111 -15.10 15.45 9.13
CA VAL A 111 -16.39 16.11 8.91
C VAL A 111 -17.04 16.53 10.22
N LYS A 112 -17.07 15.64 11.22
CA LYS A 112 -17.63 15.96 12.55
C LYS A 112 -16.86 17.08 13.24
N GLU A 113 -15.53 17.04 13.16
CA GLU A 113 -14.65 18.03 13.79
C GLU A 113 -14.86 19.44 13.22
N ILE A 114 -15.08 19.55 11.90
CA ILE A 114 -15.31 20.85 11.25
C ILE A 114 -16.72 21.35 11.43
N THR A 115 -17.73 20.45 11.30
CA THR A 115 -19.14 20.84 11.24
C THR A 115 -19.84 20.83 12.59
N GLY A 116 -19.31 20.09 13.57
CA GLY A 116 -19.97 19.87 14.87
C GLY A 116 -21.23 18.99 14.78
N LEU A 117 -21.49 18.34 13.64
CA LEU A 117 -22.68 17.50 13.45
C LEU A 117 -22.63 16.24 14.36
N ASN A 118 -23.67 16.04 15.14
CA ASN A 118 -23.82 14.85 15.99
C ASN A 118 -24.53 13.70 15.25
N VAL A 119 -23.86 13.23 14.17
CA VAL A 119 -24.32 12.08 13.36
C VAL A 119 -23.34 10.92 13.60
N PRO A 120 -23.82 9.66 13.69
CA PRO A 120 -22.93 8.51 13.82
C PRO A 120 -21.91 8.44 12.68
N ALA A 121 -20.62 8.20 13.00
CA ALA A 121 -19.55 8.15 12.00
C ALA A 121 -19.83 7.18 10.84
N PRO A 122 -20.41 5.98 11.05
CA PRO A 122 -20.75 5.07 9.95
C PRO A 122 -21.67 5.65 8.87
N VAL A 123 -22.51 6.64 9.22
CA VAL A 123 -23.40 7.27 8.22
C VAL A 123 -22.58 8.05 7.18
N PHE A 124 -21.54 8.74 7.62
CA PHE A 124 -20.65 9.50 6.73
C PHE A 124 -19.75 8.56 5.91
N SER A 125 -19.14 7.56 6.54
CA SER A 125 -18.22 6.65 5.84
C SER A 125 -18.93 5.76 4.82
N VAL A 126 -20.05 5.13 5.19
CA VAL A 126 -20.87 4.31 4.27
C VAL A 126 -21.43 5.18 3.15
N GLY A 127 -21.88 6.40 3.45
CA GLY A 127 -22.36 7.37 2.45
C GLY A 127 -21.25 7.74 1.46
N LEU A 128 -20.04 8.00 1.95
CA LEU A 128 -18.87 8.25 1.10
C LEU A 128 -18.57 7.05 0.20
N THR A 129 -18.46 5.85 0.77
CA THR A 129 -18.16 4.62 0.00
C THR A 129 -19.22 4.36 -1.08
N LEU A 130 -20.50 4.60 -0.78
CA LEU A 130 -21.59 4.49 -1.77
C LEU A 130 -21.40 5.49 -2.93
N ILE A 131 -21.12 6.74 -2.63
CA ILE A 131 -20.85 7.78 -3.64
C ILE A 131 -19.65 7.39 -4.50
N LEU A 132 -18.54 6.97 -3.88
CA LEU A 132 -17.33 6.57 -4.59
C LEU A 132 -17.56 5.31 -5.45
N MET A 133 -18.35 4.36 -4.98
CA MET A 133 -18.78 3.19 -5.77
C MET A 133 -19.51 3.64 -7.05
N LEU A 134 -20.51 4.52 -6.92
CA LEU A 134 -21.27 5.02 -8.07
C LEU A 134 -20.40 5.80 -9.06
N VAL A 135 -19.46 6.59 -8.56
CA VAL A 135 -18.49 7.35 -9.39
C VAL A 135 -17.58 6.38 -10.15
N ASN A 136 -17.02 5.38 -9.48
CA ASN A 136 -16.16 4.39 -10.12
C ASN A 136 -16.91 3.54 -11.16
N LEU A 137 -18.20 3.24 -10.95
CA LEU A 137 -19.03 2.55 -11.93
C LEU A 137 -19.26 3.37 -13.21
N LYS A 138 -19.21 4.70 -13.14
CA LYS A 138 -19.28 5.56 -14.33
C LYS A 138 -17.96 5.64 -15.12
N GLY A 139 -16.92 4.95 -14.67
CA GLY A 139 -15.63 4.90 -15.37
C GLY A 139 -14.89 6.24 -15.46
N VAL A 140 -15.24 7.21 -14.63
CA VAL A 140 -14.71 8.57 -14.70
C VAL A 140 -13.31 8.62 -14.08
N ASP A 141 -12.30 8.82 -14.90
CA ASP A 141 -10.92 9.19 -14.48
C ASP A 141 -10.86 10.65 -13.94
N MET A 142 -11.98 11.16 -13.44
CA MET A 142 -12.11 12.53 -12.94
C MET A 142 -11.20 12.78 -11.73
N PHE A 143 -10.84 11.71 -11.01
CA PHE A 143 -10.03 11.81 -9.80
C PHE A 143 -8.51 11.86 -10.03
N ALA A 144 -7.98 11.41 -11.17
CA ALA A 144 -6.53 11.41 -11.36
C ALA A 144 -5.92 12.81 -11.23
N LYS A 145 -6.54 13.82 -11.85
CA LYS A 145 -6.08 15.22 -11.74
C LYS A 145 -6.32 15.82 -10.34
N ILE A 146 -7.45 15.47 -9.73
CA ILE A 146 -7.80 15.92 -8.36
C ILE A 146 -6.85 15.27 -7.37
N GLN A 147 -6.52 14.00 -7.55
CA GLN A 147 -5.60 13.25 -6.70
C GLN A 147 -4.22 13.90 -6.64
N ASP A 148 -3.67 14.35 -7.77
CA ASP A 148 -2.38 15.06 -7.80
C ASP A 148 -2.43 16.36 -6.99
N ILE A 149 -3.52 17.14 -7.12
CA ILE A 149 -3.71 18.38 -6.37
C ILE A 149 -3.84 18.09 -4.87
N VAL A 150 -4.65 17.10 -4.51
CA VAL A 150 -4.86 16.71 -3.09
C VAL A 150 -3.56 16.21 -2.48
N ALA A 151 -2.81 15.37 -3.18
CA ALA A 151 -1.50 14.89 -2.73
C ALA A 151 -0.52 16.06 -2.51
N PHE A 152 -0.47 17.01 -3.44
CA PHE A 152 0.39 18.20 -3.32
C PHE A 152 -0.01 19.06 -2.10
N LEU A 153 -1.31 19.31 -1.91
CA LEU A 153 -1.82 20.06 -0.76
C LEU A 153 -1.53 19.35 0.56
N LEU A 154 -1.73 18.03 0.62
CA LEU A 154 -1.44 17.21 1.80
C LEU A 154 0.04 17.26 2.15
N ILE A 155 0.93 17.00 1.18
CA ILE A 155 2.38 17.03 1.39
C ILE A 155 2.83 18.42 1.83
N GLY A 156 2.35 19.47 1.15
CA GLY A 156 2.65 20.85 1.52
C GLY A 156 2.21 21.19 2.95
N SER A 157 1.02 20.73 3.34
CA SER A 157 0.51 20.89 4.71
C SER A 157 1.39 20.16 5.73
N LEU A 158 1.82 18.94 5.45
CA LEU A 158 2.69 18.19 6.34
C LEU A 158 4.07 18.83 6.51
N VAL A 159 4.63 19.37 5.42
CA VAL A 159 5.89 20.14 5.46
C VAL A 159 5.74 21.36 6.36
N VAL A 160 4.65 22.14 6.19
CA VAL A 160 4.39 23.31 7.02
C VAL A 160 4.19 22.92 8.48
N LEU A 161 3.32 21.93 8.77
CA LEU A 161 3.08 21.42 10.12
C LEU A 161 4.36 20.91 10.77
N GLY A 162 5.17 20.14 10.03
CA GLY A 162 6.43 19.59 10.52
C GLY A 162 7.44 20.70 10.86
N ILE A 163 7.65 21.63 9.95
CA ILE A 163 8.60 22.74 10.16
C ILE A 163 8.13 23.66 11.28
N VAL A 164 6.89 24.14 11.23
CA VAL A 164 6.35 25.07 12.23
C VAL A 164 6.39 24.43 13.62
N GLY A 165 5.97 23.17 13.74
CA GLY A 165 5.98 22.47 15.03
C GLY A 165 7.37 22.17 15.54
N ALA A 166 8.27 21.64 14.70
CA ALA A 166 9.60 21.28 15.13
C ALA A 166 10.44 22.48 15.60
N PHE A 167 10.27 23.64 14.95
CA PHE A 167 11.01 24.85 15.30
C PHE A 167 10.30 25.76 16.33
N GLY A 168 9.15 25.34 16.87
CA GLY A 168 8.46 26.14 17.88
C GLY A 168 7.83 27.43 17.35
N LEU A 169 7.44 27.43 16.06
CA LEU A 169 6.87 28.63 15.39
C LEU A 169 5.33 28.65 15.44
N GLY A 170 4.70 27.70 16.12
CA GLY A 170 3.25 27.66 16.30
C GLY A 170 2.76 28.79 17.20
N SER A 171 1.49 29.19 17.04
CA SER A 171 0.87 30.25 17.86
C SER A 171 0.37 29.74 19.22
N GLY A 172 0.28 28.41 19.40
CA GLY A 172 -0.14 27.79 20.64
C GLY A 172 1.00 27.61 21.65
N GLU A 173 0.64 27.26 22.88
CA GLU A 173 1.61 26.99 23.93
C GLU A 173 2.26 25.61 23.74
N GLU A 174 3.56 25.54 24.03
CA GLU A 174 4.29 24.28 24.11
C GLU A 174 3.88 23.54 25.38
N VAL A 175 3.80 22.21 25.30
CA VAL A 175 3.37 21.38 26.42
C VAL A 175 4.57 20.73 27.09
N GLU A 176 4.54 20.63 28.43
CA GLU A 176 5.46 19.77 29.16
C GLU A 176 4.92 18.34 29.13
N GLN A 177 5.66 17.46 28.49
CA GLN A 177 5.31 16.04 28.44
C GLN A 177 5.60 15.35 29.77
N THR A 178 4.72 14.43 30.16
CA THR A 178 5.03 13.47 31.21
C THR A 178 6.23 12.64 30.81
N ALA A 179 7.25 12.54 31.64
CA ALA A 179 8.46 11.78 31.34
C ALA A 179 8.11 10.31 31.01
N MET A 180 8.39 9.89 29.82
CA MET A 180 8.28 8.49 29.39
C MET A 180 9.66 7.83 29.52
N ASN A 181 9.74 6.72 30.26
CA ASN A 181 10.96 5.91 30.34
C ASN A 181 11.14 5.03 29.10
N THR A 182 11.07 5.63 27.92
CA THR A 182 11.23 4.92 26.64
C THR A 182 12.68 4.84 26.23
N THR A 183 13.08 3.67 25.77
CA THR A 183 14.44 3.33 25.33
C THR A 183 14.52 3.24 23.81
N PHE A 184 15.75 3.14 23.29
CA PHE A 184 15.97 2.82 21.88
C PHE A 184 15.28 1.53 21.43
N LEU A 185 15.19 0.51 22.32
CA LEU A 185 14.54 -0.77 22.02
C LEU A 185 13.02 -0.60 21.89
N ASP A 186 12.39 0.31 22.63
CA ASP A 186 10.97 0.62 22.50
C ASP A 186 10.69 1.28 21.14
N GLY A 187 11.56 2.22 20.72
CA GLY A 187 11.53 2.78 19.38
C GLY A 187 11.73 1.72 18.28
N LEU A 188 12.63 0.76 18.49
CA LEU A 188 12.85 -0.33 17.54
C LEU A 188 11.63 -1.26 17.45
N SER A 189 11.01 -1.61 18.58
CA SER A 189 9.83 -2.49 18.60
C SER A 189 8.60 -1.85 17.96
N SER A 190 8.47 -0.52 18.01
CA SER A 190 7.38 0.24 17.38
C SER A 190 7.58 0.46 15.87
N SER A 191 8.69 -0.05 15.28
CA SER A 191 8.97 0.11 13.84
C SER A 191 7.91 -0.56 12.94
N ALA A 192 7.17 -1.53 13.45
CA ALA A 192 6.05 -2.15 12.75
C ALA A 192 4.88 -1.18 12.52
N GLU A 193 4.59 -0.30 13.49
CA GLU A 193 3.60 0.77 13.34
C GLU A 193 4.08 1.83 12.34
N ALA A 194 5.37 2.19 12.40
CA ALA A 194 5.97 3.11 11.45
C ALA A 194 6.08 2.54 10.02
N PHE A 195 5.99 1.22 9.83
CA PHE A 195 6.03 0.59 8.51
C PHE A 195 4.92 1.12 7.60
N TRP A 196 3.70 1.33 8.13
CA TRP A 196 2.55 1.87 7.39
C TRP A 196 2.83 3.23 6.74
N LEU A 197 3.72 4.02 7.32
CA LEU A 197 4.08 5.36 6.87
C LEU A 197 4.84 5.39 5.53
N PHE A 198 5.29 4.22 5.03
CA PHE A 198 6.17 4.10 3.87
C PHE A 198 5.65 3.14 2.79
N ILE A 199 4.46 2.57 2.99
CA ILE A 199 3.83 1.66 2.02
C ILE A 199 3.35 2.44 0.80
N GLY A 200 3.51 1.84 -0.40
CA GLY A 200 2.93 2.39 -1.63
C GLY A 200 3.96 2.82 -2.67
N VAL A 201 5.26 2.82 -2.36
CA VAL A 201 6.31 3.21 -3.30
C VAL A 201 6.35 2.31 -4.55
N GLU A 202 5.88 1.07 -4.46
CA GLU A 202 5.75 0.12 -5.58
C GLU A 202 4.79 0.57 -6.67
N PHE A 203 3.83 1.42 -6.35
CA PHE A 203 2.89 1.97 -7.34
C PHE A 203 3.54 2.94 -8.33
N ILE A 204 4.82 3.27 -8.16
CA ILE A 204 5.64 3.93 -9.18
C ILE A 204 5.93 2.98 -10.37
N ILE A 205 5.96 1.67 -10.16
CA ILE A 205 6.34 0.70 -11.20
C ILE A 205 5.40 0.73 -12.42
N PRO A 206 4.06 0.75 -12.27
CA PRO A 206 3.15 0.81 -13.42
C PRO A 206 3.37 2.00 -14.36
N ILE A 207 3.88 3.12 -13.86
CA ILE A 207 4.16 4.31 -14.68
C ILE A 207 5.55 4.30 -15.33
N ALA A 208 6.38 3.27 -15.08
CA ALA A 208 7.77 3.22 -15.54
C ALA A 208 7.93 3.37 -17.06
N SER A 209 6.96 2.89 -17.87
CA SER A 209 6.95 3.03 -19.33
C SER A 209 6.82 4.49 -19.81
N SER A 210 6.18 5.33 -18.99
CA SER A 210 5.96 6.76 -19.26
C SER A 210 7.08 7.66 -18.70
N VAL A 211 8.10 7.09 -18.04
CA VAL A 211 9.18 7.84 -17.39
C VAL A 211 10.39 7.98 -18.32
N LYS A 212 10.92 9.20 -18.43
CA LYS A 212 12.18 9.49 -19.13
C LYS A 212 13.34 8.84 -18.34
N ASN A 213 14.23 8.11 -19.03
CA ASN A 213 15.32 7.37 -18.40
C ASN A 213 14.85 6.49 -17.23
N SER A 214 13.77 5.73 -17.42
CA SER A 214 13.12 4.93 -16.38
C SER A 214 14.09 4.04 -15.61
N LYS A 215 15.13 3.51 -16.27
CA LYS A 215 16.19 2.70 -15.66
C LYS A 215 16.90 3.38 -14.49
N LYS A 216 17.03 4.70 -14.51
CA LYS A 216 17.66 5.52 -13.46
C LYS A 216 16.60 6.22 -12.60
N ASN A 217 15.59 6.80 -13.25
CA ASN A 217 14.64 7.67 -12.55
C ASN A 217 13.63 6.90 -11.70
N ILE A 218 13.31 5.64 -12.02
CA ILE A 218 12.44 4.82 -11.17
C ILE A 218 13.13 4.46 -9.84
N PRO A 219 14.32 3.81 -9.81
CA PRO A 219 14.99 3.54 -8.53
C PRO A 219 15.26 4.80 -7.72
N LEU A 220 15.79 5.85 -8.38
CA LEU A 220 16.13 7.10 -7.69
C LEU A 220 14.87 7.80 -7.15
N GLY A 221 13.77 7.79 -7.91
CA GLY A 221 12.50 8.34 -7.47
C GLY A 221 11.95 7.62 -6.24
N MET A 222 12.00 6.29 -6.21
CA MET A 222 11.58 5.49 -5.04
C MET A 222 12.39 5.85 -3.79
N PHE A 223 13.73 5.90 -3.88
CA PHE A 223 14.59 6.24 -2.74
C PHE A 223 14.39 7.68 -2.26
N LEU A 224 14.30 8.64 -3.19
CA LEU A 224 14.08 10.04 -2.84
C LEU A 224 12.71 10.26 -2.20
N SER A 225 11.66 9.60 -2.71
CA SER A 225 10.32 9.69 -2.12
C SER A 225 10.33 9.21 -0.67
N LEU A 226 10.88 8.02 -0.39
CA LEU A 226 10.97 7.47 0.96
C LEU A 226 11.81 8.36 1.89
N GLY A 227 12.95 8.87 1.41
CA GLY A 227 13.82 9.76 2.19
C GLY A 227 13.14 11.09 2.55
N ILE A 228 12.45 11.72 1.59
CA ILE A 228 11.72 12.97 1.82
C ILE A 228 10.59 12.74 2.82
N ILE A 229 9.82 11.65 2.66
CA ILE A 229 8.75 11.30 3.59
C ILE A 229 9.32 11.09 5.00
N ALA A 230 10.43 10.38 5.15
CA ALA A 230 11.06 10.17 6.45
C ALA A 230 11.44 11.49 7.13
N VAL A 231 12.04 12.42 6.39
CA VAL A 231 12.40 13.75 6.92
C VAL A 231 11.16 14.51 7.39
N ILE A 232 10.09 14.55 6.57
CA ILE A 232 8.84 15.20 6.94
C ILE A 232 8.27 14.58 8.24
N GLN A 233 8.24 13.26 8.32
CA GLN A 233 7.70 12.56 9.48
C GLN A 233 8.52 12.75 10.74
N ILE A 234 9.86 12.84 10.63
CA ILE A 234 10.72 13.17 11.78
C ILE A 234 10.37 14.57 12.32
N PHE A 235 10.24 15.57 11.44
CA PHE A 235 9.81 16.90 11.88
C PHE A 235 8.40 16.88 12.49
N MET A 236 7.49 16.09 11.94
CA MET A 236 6.15 15.91 12.51
C MET A 236 6.20 15.30 13.91
N VAL A 237 7.01 14.25 14.15
CA VAL A 237 7.17 13.64 15.48
C VAL A 237 7.68 14.67 16.49
N ILE A 238 8.70 15.47 16.12
CA ILE A 238 9.23 16.53 16.99
C ILE A 238 8.14 17.55 17.33
N GLY A 239 7.41 18.03 16.32
CA GLY A 239 6.34 19.01 16.49
C GLY A 239 5.16 18.47 17.31
N LEU A 240 4.71 17.25 17.04
CA LEU A 240 3.67 16.56 17.79
C LEU A 240 4.05 16.47 19.28
N SER A 241 5.28 16.03 19.57
CA SER A 241 5.79 15.91 20.94
C SER A 241 5.91 17.26 21.65
N ARG A 242 6.01 18.36 20.92
CA ARG A 242 6.18 19.70 21.48
C ARG A 242 4.85 20.39 21.81
N TYR A 243 3.80 20.12 21.02
CA TYR A 243 2.54 20.87 21.11
C TYR A 243 1.34 20.07 21.59
N VAL A 244 1.40 18.74 21.62
CA VAL A 244 0.27 17.90 22.02
C VAL A 244 0.71 16.88 23.04
N LEU A 245 -0.02 16.78 24.14
CA LEU A 245 0.22 15.75 25.15
C LEU A 245 0.09 14.34 24.54
N PHE A 246 0.96 13.41 24.92
CA PHE A 246 0.93 12.05 24.39
C PHE A 246 -0.41 11.34 24.66
N ASP A 247 -1.01 11.58 25.82
CA ASP A 247 -2.34 11.07 26.16
C ASP A 247 -3.42 11.60 25.20
N ASP A 248 -3.36 12.88 24.86
CA ASP A 248 -4.30 13.49 23.90
C ASP A 248 -4.10 12.93 22.49
N LEU A 249 -2.84 12.72 22.05
CA LEU A 249 -2.53 12.06 20.77
C LEU A 249 -3.07 10.63 20.74
N GLY A 250 -2.91 9.90 21.86
CA GLY A 250 -3.36 8.53 22.01
C GLY A 250 -4.89 8.39 22.01
N ASN A 251 -5.63 9.33 22.58
CA ASN A 251 -7.08 9.24 22.78
C ASN A 251 -7.91 9.99 21.73
N SER A 252 -7.32 10.94 20.99
CA SER A 252 -8.04 11.70 19.98
C SER A 252 -8.45 10.83 18.79
N PRO A 253 -9.69 10.94 18.28
CA PRO A 253 -10.10 10.29 17.04
C PRO A 253 -9.46 10.93 15.79
N SER A 254 -9.03 12.19 15.87
CA SER A 254 -8.39 12.94 14.80
C SER A 254 -7.15 13.71 15.29
N PRO A 255 -6.09 12.99 15.77
CA PRO A 255 -4.97 13.63 16.47
C PRO A 255 -4.18 14.61 15.58
N HIS A 256 -4.14 14.40 14.27
CA HIS A 256 -3.53 15.32 13.33
C HIS A 256 -4.29 16.65 13.18
N ILE A 257 -5.62 16.64 13.30
CA ILE A 257 -6.43 17.86 13.32
C ILE A 257 -6.20 18.59 14.66
N LEU A 258 -6.17 17.84 15.78
CA LEU A 258 -5.82 18.38 17.09
C LEU A 258 -4.47 19.08 17.05
N TYR A 259 -3.46 18.48 16.44
CA TYR A 259 -2.16 19.13 16.23
C TYR A 259 -2.27 20.44 15.43
N GLY A 260 -3.06 20.46 14.38
CA GLY A 260 -3.36 21.68 13.63
C GLY A 260 -4.00 22.77 14.50
N VAL A 261 -4.93 22.38 15.38
CA VAL A 261 -5.54 23.29 16.37
C VAL A 261 -4.50 23.86 17.32
N LYS A 262 -3.61 23.02 17.84
CA LYS A 262 -2.55 23.45 18.75
C LYS A 262 -1.56 24.42 18.09
N LEU A 263 -1.26 24.26 16.79
CA LEU A 263 -0.35 25.14 16.07
C LEU A 263 -0.98 26.44 15.62
N PHE A 264 -2.23 26.42 15.14
CA PHE A 264 -2.84 27.53 14.40
C PHE A 264 -4.28 27.86 14.85
N GLY A 265 -4.71 27.31 15.98
CA GLY A 265 -6.07 27.55 16.51
C GLY A 265 -7.16 27.09 15.54
N LYS A 266 -8.23 27.88 15.44
CA LYS A 266 -9.39 27.58 14.57
C LYS A 266 -9.03 27.47 13.08
N PHE A 267 -8.05 28.26 12.61
CA PHE A 267 -7.55 28.15 11.25
C PHE A 267 -6.93 26.77 10.99
N GLY A 268 -6.12 26.28 11.91
CA GLY A 268 -5.52 24.93 11.81
C GLY A 268 -6.57 23.83 11.79
N GLN A 269 -7.62 23.94 12.59
CA GLN A 269 -8.74 22.98 12.60
C GLN A 269 -9.39 22.89 11.22
N ILE A 270 -9.77 24.03 10.65
CA ILE A 270 -10.45 24.09 9.34
C ILE A 270 -9.50 23.62 8.24
N TRP A 271 -8.27 24.13 8.21
CA TRP A 271 -7.29 23.79 7.20
C TRP A 271 -6.98 22.30 7.17
N ILE A 272 -6.54 21.73 8.31
CA ILE A 272 -6.15 20.33 8.37
C ILE A 272 -7.38 19.40 8.22
N GLY A 273 -8.53 19.81 8.74
CA GLY A 273 -9.76 19.06 8.54
C GLY A 273 -10.19 18.98 7.07
N ILE A 274 -10.13 20.07 6.30
CA ILE A 274 -10.42 20.05 4.87
C ILE A 274 -9.41 19.17 4.12
N ILE A 275 -8.12 19.30 4.42
CA ILE A 275 -7.08 18.47 3.79
C ILE A 275 -7.32 16.99 4.11
N SER A 276 -7.69 16.65 5.35
CA SER A 276 -8.00 15.27 5.75
C SER A 276 -9.21 14.72 5.01
N ILE A 277 -10.27 15.51 4.84
CA ILE A 277 -11.45 15.11 4.05
C ILE A 277 -11.04 14.82 2.61
N LEU A 278 -10.31 15.72 1.96
CA LEU A 278 -9.87 15.54 0.58
C LEU A 278 -8.94 14.33 0.41
N ALA A 279 -8.00 14.16 1.34
CA ALA A 279 -7.07 13.04 1.33
C ALA A 279 -7.80 11.70 1.51
N ALA A 280 -8.69 11.58 2.49
CA ALA A 280 -9.47 10.37 2.74
C ALA A 280 -10.34 9.99 1.53
N VAL A 281 -11.05 10.96 0.93
CA VAL A 281 -11.84 10.76 -0.29
C VAL A 281 -10.96 10.28 -1.45
N SER A 282 -9.79 10.92 -1.66
CA SER A 282 -8.87 10.58 -2.73
C SER A 282 -8.29 9.18 -2.56
N THR A 283 -7.82 8.86 -1.35
CA THR A 283 -7.21 7.54 -1.03
C THR A 283 -8.24 6.43 -1.16
N GLN A 284 -9.42 6.57 -0.56
CA GLN A 284 -10.47 5.55 -0.61
C GLN A 284 -10.96 5.31 -2.05
N ASN A 285 -11.11 6.37 -2.85
CA ASN A 285 -11.43 6.25 -4.28
C ASN A 285 -10.35 5.47 -5.04
N SER A 286 -9.08 5.80 -4.80
CA SER A 286 -7.94 5.14 -5.43
C SER A 286 -7.87 3.66 -5.04
N VAL A 287 -8.16 3.32 -3.79
CA VAL A 287 -8.22 1.94 -3.30
C VAL A 287 -9.32 1.17 -4.04
N ILE A 288 -10.58 1.65 -4.06
CA ILE A 288 -11.69 0.98 -4.75
C ILE A 288 -11.36 0.73 -6.22
N SER A 289 -10.84 1.75 -6.92
CA SER A 289 -10.44 1.64 -8.32
C SER A 289 -9.32 0.61 -8.52
N SER A 290 -8.25 0.70 -7.71
CA SER A 290 -7.04 -0.12 -7.88
C SER A 290 -7.29 -1.59 -7.58
N ILE A 291 -7.93 -1.92 -6.44
CA ILE A 291 -8.20 -3.33 -6.09
C ILE A 291 -9.15 -3.98 -7.09
N SER A 292 -10.10 -3.23 -7.63
CA SER A 292 -11.02 -3.73 -8.66
C SER A 292 -10.28 -4.02 -9.97
N LYS A 293 -9.35 -3.16 -10.39
CA LYS A 293 -8.51 -3.36 -11.58
C LYS A 293 -7.51 -4.52 -11.38
N ILE A 294 -6.89 -4.63 -10.18
CA ILE A 294 -5.99 -5.75 -9.85
C ILE A 294 -6.78 -7.06 -9.91
N CYS A 295 -7.97 -7.11 -9.30
CA CYS A 295 -8.83 -8.27 -9.32
C CYS A 295 -9.21 -8.68 -10.76
N GLN A 296 -9.57 -7.72 -11.60
CA GLN A 296 -9.82 -7.94 -13.02
C GLN A 296 -8.58 -8.49 -13.75
N GLY A 297 -7.42 -7.90 -13.49
CA GLY A 297 -6.14 -8.35 -14.06
C GLY A 297 -5.81 -9.79 -13.68
N MET A 298 -5.96 -10.14 -12.40
CA MET A 298 -5.75 -11.51 -11.92
C MET A 298 -6.77 -12.49 -12.53
N SER A 299 -8.02 -12.07 -12.70
CA SER A 299 -9.04 -12.88 -13.38
C SER A 299 -8.71 -13.11 -14.86
N LYS A 300 -8.17 -12.11 -15.58
CA LYS A 300 -7.68 -12.28 -16.96
C LYS A 300 -6.53 -13.27 -17.05
N MET A 301 -5.70 -13.38 -16.01
CA MET A 301 -4.64 -14.39 -15.88
C MET A 301 -5.16 -15.75 -15.35
N ASN A 302 -6.49 -15.94 -15.29
CA ASN A 302 -7.15 -17.14 -14.77
C ASN A 302 -6.82 -17.47 -13.30
N MET A 303 -6.41 -16.48 -12.50
CA MET A 303 -6.10 -16.64 -11.07
C MET A 303 -7.32 -16.40 -10.16
N LEU A 304 -8.33 -15.72 -10.68
CA LEU A 304 -9.62 -15.45 -10.04
C LEU A 304 -10.78 -15.80 -10.99
N PRO A 305 -12.03 -15.92 -10.49
CA PRO A 305 -13.18 -16.25 -11.29
C PRO A 305 -13.43 -15.27 -12.44
N GLU A 306 -13.87 -15.78 -13.59
CA GLU A 306 -14.10 -15.01 -14.83
C GLU A 306 -15.11 -13.87 -14.69
N PHE A 307 -16.07 -13.97 -13.76
CA PHE A 307 -17.05 -12.92 -13.59
C PHE A 307 -16.44 -11.56 -13.16
N PHE A 308 -15.23 -11.57 -12.58
CA PHE A 308 -14.49 -10.35 -12.28
C PHE A 308 -13.94 -9.64 -13.52
N GLN A 309 -13.96 -10.27 -14.70
CA GLN A 309 -13.55 -9.64 -15.96
C GLN A 309 -14.62 -8.70 -16.53
N LYS A 310 -15.88 -8.83 -16.06
CA LYS A 310 -17.00 -8.05 -16.59
C LYS A 310 -16.78 -6.55 -16.42
N THR A 311 -16.95 -5.83 -17.52
CA THR A 311 -16.89 -4.37 -17.56
C THR A 311 -18.22 -3.80 -18.04
N ASN A 312 -18.51 -2.56 -17.65
CA ASN A 312 -19.62 -1.79 -18.22
C ASN A 312 -19.22 -1.14 -19.56
N LYS A 313 -20.11 -0.29 -20.11
CA LYS A 313 -19.88 0.44 -21.35
C LYS A 313 -18.68 1.37 -21.28
N ASP A 314 -18.36 1.87 -20.10
CA ASP A 314 -17.26 2.80 -19.82
C ASP A 314 -15.95 2.07 -19.49
N GLY A 315 -15.92 0.73 -19.56
CA GLY A 315 -14.74 -0.09 -19.28
C GLY A 315 -14.44 -0.33 -17.80
N ALA A 316 -15.31 0.11 -16.88
CA ALA A 316 -15.11 -0.09 -15.45
C ALA A 316 -15.37 -1.55 -15.02
N PRO A 317 -14.55 -2.16 -14.14
CA PRO A 317 -14.69 -3.54 -13.66
C PRO A 317 -15.84 -3.65 -12.62
N VAL A 318 -17.08 -3.74 -13.11
CA VAL A 318 -18.31 -3.61 -12.33
C VAL A 318 -18.35 -4.54 -11.11
N VAL A 319 -18.05 -5.83 -11.32
CA VAL A 319 -18.15 -6.83 -10.26
C VAL A 319 -17.13 -6.55 -9.14
N GLY A 320 -15.89 -6.18 -9.50
CA GLY A 320 -14.86 -5.81 -8.54
C GLY A 320 -15.27 -4.57 -7.73
N ILE A 321 -15.72 -3.51 -8.39
CA ILE A 321 -16.15 -2.27 -7.74
C ILE A 321 -17.28 -2.54 -6.75
N ILE A 322 -18.35 -3.23 -7.17
CA ILE A 322 -19.49 -3.53 -6.28
C ILE A 322 -19.06 -4.44 -5.13
N PHE A 323 -18.31 -5.50 -5.40
CA PHE A 323 -17.89 -6.46 -4.38
C PHE A 323 -17.05 -5.81 -3.30
N PHE A 324 -15.98 -5.10 -3.67
CA PHE A 324 -15.09 -4.48 -2.69
C PHE A 324 -15.75 -3.30 -1.97
N SER A 325 -16.55 -2.48 -2.66
CA SER A 325 -17.32 -1.42 -1.99
C SER A 325 -18.31 -1.99 -0.98
N ALA A 326 -18.97 -3.11 -1.29
CA ALA A 326 -19.87 -3.77 -0.35
C ALA A 326 -19.11 -4.29 0.89
N VAL A 327 -17.93 -4.91 0.71
CA VAL A 327 -17.09 -5.36 1.83
C VAL A 327 -16.68 -4.17 2.71
N ILE A 328 -16.24 -3.06 2.11
CA ILE A 328 -15.86 -1.84 2.82
C ILE A 328 -17.06 -1.29 3.61
N MET A 329 -18.22 -1.13 2.96
CA MET A 329 -19.44 -0.63 3.63
C MET A 329 -19.91 -1.53 4.78
N ILE A 330 -19.75 -2.84 4.68
CA ILE A 330 -20.07 -3.79 5.76
C ILE A 330 -19.15 -3.50 6.96
N ILE A 331 -17.84 -3.40 6.75
CA ILE A 331 -16.88 -3.10 7.84
C ILE A 331 -17.19 -1.74 8.47
N GLU A 332 -17.44 -0.71 7.68
CA GLU A 332 -17.80 0.63 8.14
C GLU A 332 -19.11 0.61 8.95
N GLY A 333 -20.11 -0.12 8.48
CA GLY A 333 -21.45 -0.21 9.10
C GLY A 333 -21.49 -1.00 10.40
N THR A 334 -20.57 -1.96 10.59
CA THR A 334 -20.50 -2.77 11.83
C THR A 334 -19.87 -2.04 13.02
N GLY A 335 -19.34 -0.81 12.81
CA GLY A 335 -18.60 -0.08 13.84
C GLY A 335 -17.20 -0.60 14.09
N LEU A 336 -16.71 -1.58 13.30
CA LEU A 336 -15.31 -2.03 13.32
C LEU A 336 -14.34 -0.93 12.86
N ALA A 337 -14.84 0.17 12.33
CA ALA A 337 -14.10 1.39 12.04
C ALA A 337 -14.27 2.44 13.17
N SER A 338 -14.44 2.02 14.42
CA SER A 338 -14.33 2.88 15.61
C SER A 338 -12.87 3.27 15.85
N THR A 339 -12.64 4.29 16.68
CA THR A 339 -11.31 4.87 16.90
C THR A 339 -10.25 3.82 17.27
N ASP A 340 -10.59 2.87 18.15
CA ASP A 340 -9.65 1.83 18.60
C ASP A 340 -9.50 0.71 17.56
N ALA A 341 -10.54 0.39 16.82
CA ALA A 341 -10.50 -0.64 15.80
C ALA A 341 -9.74 -0.21 14.54
N ILE A 342 -9.64 1.09 14.24
CA ILE A 342 -8.90 1.57 13.07
C ILE A 342 -7.42 1.20 13.15
N SER A 343 -6.78 1.44 14.29
CA SER A 343 -5.37 1.07 14.49
C SER A 343 -5.18 -0.44 14.33
N PHE A 344 -6.08 -1.24 14.90
CA PHE A 344 -6.08 -2.69 14.74
C PHE A 344 -6.22 -3.13 13.27
N LEU A 345 -7.10 -2.50 12.48
CA LEU A 345 -7.26 -2.78 11.06
C LEU A 345 -6.00 -2.42 10.26
N ILE A 346 -5.39 -1.26 10.55
CA ILE A 346 -4.15 -0.82 9.91
C ILE A 346 -3.00 -1.79 10.23
N LEU A 347 -2.81 -2.16 11.50
CA LEU A 347 -1.76 -3.10 11.91
C LEU A 347 -1.98 -4.48 11.28
N THR A 348 -3.23 -4.97 11.26
CA THR A 348 -3.56 -6.24 10.59
C THR A 348 -3.24 -6.19 9.08
N ALA A 349 -3.62 -5.12 8.42
CA ALA A 349 -3.31 -4.89 7.00
C ALA A 349 -1.80 -4.79 6.75
N SER A 350 -1.06 -4.12 7.65
CA SER A 350 0.40 -4.00 7.55
C SER A 350 1.10 -5.36 7.52
N VAL A 351 0.62 -6.35 8.28
CA VAL A 351 1.21 -7.71 8.26
C VAL A 351 1.04 -8.37 6.89
N PHE A 352 -0.13 -8.23 6.24
CA PHE A 352 -0.31 -8.75 4.87
C PHE A 352 0.67 -8.10 3.90
N TRP A 353 0.90 -6.80 4.02
CA TRP A 353 1.82 -6.06 3.16
C TRP A 353 3.28 -6.42 3.41
N MET A 354 3.68 -6.56 4.69
CA MET A 354 5.01 -7.03 5.09
C MET A 354 5.33 -8.39 4.49
N VAL A 355 4.38 -9.32 4.47
CA VAL A 355 4.55 -10.63 3.82
C VAL A 355 4.81 -10.47 2.32
N CYS A 356 4.12 -9.57 1.64
CA CYS A 356 4.39 -9.27 0.23
C CYS A 356 5.80 -8.70 0.00
N TYR A 357 6.29 -7.88 0.91
CA TYR A 357 7.63 -7.33 0.82
C TYR A 357 8.71 -8.40 1.05
N ILE A 358 8.49 -9.31 2.01
CA ILE A 358 9.34 -10.51 2.18
C ILE A 358 9.37 -11.34 0.88
N ILE A 359 8.20 -11.57 0.26
CA ILE A 359 8.10 -12.30 -1.01
C ILE A 359 8.83 -11.55 -2.14
N THR A 360 8.80 -10.23 -2.15
CA THR A 360 9.55 -9.40 -3.11
C THR A 360 11.06 -9.66 -3.01
N HIS A 361 11.62 -9.70 -1.82
CA HIS A 361 13.04 -10.03 -1.60
C HIS A 361 13.35 -11.45 -2.05
N ILE A 362 12.51 -12.43 -1.70
CA ILE A 362 12.66 -13.82 -2.12
C ILE A 362 12.63 -13.94 -3.65
N ASN A 363 11.74 -13.20 -4.33
CA ASN A 363 11.68 -13.15 -5.79
C ASN A 363 13.03 -12.75 -6.41
N VAL A 364 13.67 -11.70 -5.88
CA VAL A 364 15.00 -11.25 -6.36
C VAL A 364 16.02 -12.36 -6.21
N LEU A 365 16.09 -12.99 -5.04
CA LEU A 365 17.05 -14.09 -4.75
C LEU A 365 16.84 -15.27 -5.70
N MET A 366 15.59 -15.68 -5.91
CA MET A 366 15.23 -16.79 -6.79
C MET A 366 15.54 -16.46 -8.27
N LEU A 367 15.21 -15.25 -8.72
CA LEU A 367 15.47 -14.84 -10.11
C LEU A 367 16.95 -14.59 -10.38
N ARG A 368 17.74 -14.19 -9.38
CA ARG A 368 19.21 -14.15 -9.52
C ARG A 368 19.79 -15.54 -9.74
N LYS A 369 19.28 -16.57 -9.03
CA LYS A 369 19.71 -17.96 -9.18
C LYS A 369 19.26 -18.58 -10.53
N ARG A 370 18.01 -18.31 -10.94
CA ARG A 370 17.42 -18.91 -12.15
C ARG A 370 17.84 -18.20 -13.45
N LEU A 371 18.04 -16.89 -13.41
CA LEU A 371 18.36 -16.06 -14.55
C LEU A 371 19.66 -15.27 -14.30
N PRO A 372 20.79 -15.95 -14.07
CA PRO A 372 22.06 -15.28 -13.68
C PRO A 372 22.61 -14.39 -14.79
N LYS A 373 22.37 -14.73 -16.05
CA LYS A 373 22.87 -14.01 -17.25
C LYS A 373 21.87 -12.99 -17.81
N ALA A 374 20.65 -12.89 -17.23
CA ALA A 374 19.65 -11.95 -17.72
C ALA A 374 20.12 -10.50 -17.51
N PRO A 375 20.00 -9.63 -18.52
CA PRO A 375 20.42 -8.25 -18.42
C PRO A 375 19.57 -7.51 -17.37
N ARG A 376 20.25 -6.86 -16.42
CA ARG A 376 19.63 -6.00 -15.41
C ARG A 376 20.22 -4.61 -15.53
N THR A 377 19.41 -3.63 -15.80
CA THR A 377 19.87 -2.23 -15.90
C THR A 377 20.08 -1.59 -14.51
N PHE A 378 19.45 -2.17 -13.50
CA PHE A 378 19.67 -1.90 -12.09
C PHE A 378 19.84 -3.23 -11.36
N LYS A 379 20.85 -3.34 -10.51
CA LYS A 379 21.10 -4.48 -9.64
C LYS A 379 21.42 -3.93 -8.26
N THR A 380 20.74 -4.43 -7.25
CA THR A 380 20.97 -4.03 -5.85
C THR A 380 22.42 -4.35 -5.46
N PHE A 381 23.12 -3.37 -4.87
CA PHE A 381 24.48 -3.55 -4.39
C PHE A 381 24.56 -4.54 -3.22
N GLY A 382 25.75 -5.01 -2.87
CA GLY A 382 25.95 -5.92 -1.75
C GLY A 382 25.46 -7.36 -1.98
N GLY A 383 25.26 -7.78 -3.24
CA GLY A 383 24.82 -9.14 -3.56
C GLY A 383 23.44 -9.48 -2.96
N PRO A 384 23.30 -10.59 -2.19
CA PRO A 384 22.05 -10.98 -1.55
C PRO A 384 21.80 -10.27 -0.20
N LEU A 385 22.78 -9.52 0.32
CA LEU A 385 22.73 -8.99 1.69
C LEU A 385 21.53 -8.07 1.93
N ILE A 386 21.24 -7.18 0.99
CA ILE A 386 20.10 -6.25 1.09
C ILE A 386 18.77 -7.01 1.17
N GLN A 387 18.60 -8.06 0.37
CA GLN A 387 17.41 -8.90 0.41
C GLN A 387 17.30 -9.66 1.74
N ILE A 388 18.41 -10.17 2.26
CA ILE A 388 18.44 -10.88 3.55
C ILE A 388 18.09 -9.93 4.70
N ILE A 389 18.66 -8.72 4.70
CA ILE A 389 18.33 -7.67 5.68
C ILE A 389 16.83 -7.33 5.59
N GLY A 390 16.30 -7.15 4.37
CA GLY A 390 14.88 -6.88 4.15
C GLY A 390 13.97 -8.01 4.68
N ILE A 391 14.32 -9.27 4.43
CA ILE A 391 13.56 -10.43 4.92
C ILE A 391 13.58 -10.49 6.45
N ILE A 392 14.76 -10.38 7.06
CA ILE A 392 14.92 -10.51 8.53
C ILE A 392 14.28 -9.30 9.22
N GLY A 393 14.54 -8.08 8.75
CA GLY A 393 14.01 -6.85 9.35
C GLY A 393 12.49 -6.75 9.23
N THR A 394 11.94 -7.04 8.05
CA THR A 394 10.48 -7.07 7.88
C THR A 394 9.85 -8.24 8.66
N GLY A 395 10.52 -9.39 8.75
CA GLY A 395 10.10 -10.50 9.60
C GLY A 395 10.07 -10.10 11.07
N TYR A 396 11.08 -9.38 11.56
CA TYR A 396 11.07 -8.81 12.91
C TYR A 396 9.86 -7.89 13.14
N MET A 397 9.54 -7.00 12.19
CA MET A 397 8.36 -6.13 12.29
C MET A 397 7.05 -6.93 12.36
N VAL A 398 6.90 -8.02 11.60
CA VAL A 398 5.72 -8.90 11.69
C VAL A 398 5.55 -9.44 13.12
N PHE A 399 6.64 -9.89 13.76
CA PHE A 399 6.60 -10.42 15.12
C PHE A 399 6.52 -9.32 16.20
N SER A 400 6.82 -8.07 15.87
CA SER A 400 6.73 -6.91 16.75
C SER A 400 5.53 -6.01 16.42
N ILE A 401 4.48 -6.56 15.79
CA ILE A 401 3.34 -5.78 15.25
C ILE A 401 2.55 -5.03 16.33
N SER A 402 2.56 -5.51 17.55
CA SER A 402 1.99 -4.82 18.72
C SER A 402 2.82 -5.14 19.97
N PRO A 403 3.01 -4.17 20.87
CA PRO A 403 3.63 -4.41 22.18
C PRO A 403 2.71 -5.22 23.11
N ASP A 404 1.38 -5.14 22.92
CA ASP A 404 0.43 -5.97 23.66
C ASP A 404 0.40 -7.39 23.14
N PRO A 405 0.76 -8.41 23.97
CA PRO A 405 0.76 -9.80 23.55
C PRO A 405 -0.61 -10.33 23.10
N ALA A 406 -1.70 -9.84 23.71
CA ALA A 406 -3.06 -10.28 23.38
C ALA A 406 -3.48 -9.73 22.01
N GLU A 407 -3.23 -8.44 21.74
CA GLU A 407 -3.47 -7.82 20.45
C GLU A 407 -2.61 -8.46 19.35
N LYS A 408 -1.31 -8.67 19.62
CA LYS A 408 -0.40 -9.36 18.73
C LYS A 408 -0.91 -10.73 18.31
N LEU A 409 -1.31 -11.55 19.29
CA LEU A 409 -1.83 -12.89 19.04
C LEU A 409 -3.10 -12.84 18.19
N LYS A 410 -3.99 -11.88 18.46
CA LYS A 410 -5.22 -11.65 17.71
C LYS A 410 -4.93 -11.25 16.26
N ILE A 411 -4.01 -10.31 16.03
CA ILE A 411 -3.60 -9.88 14.68
C ILE A 411 -3.00 -11.06 13.91
N LEU A 412 -1.98 -11.70 14.47
CA LEU A 412 -1.28 -12.81 13.81
C LEU A 412 -2.20 -14.01 13.59
N GLY A 413 -3.14 -14.28 14.53
CA GLY A 413 -4.14 -15.34 14.41
C GLY A 413 -5.11 -15.09 13.24
N ILE A 414 -5.63 -13.86 13.11
CA ILE A 414 -6.52 -13.47 11.99
C ILE A 414 -5.76 -13.57 10.66
N VAL A 415 -4.56 -13.02 10.59
CA VAL A 415 -3.73 -13.06 9.38
C VAL A 415 -3.42 -14.51 9.00
N GLY A 416 -3.02 -15.34 9.98
CA GLY A 416 -2.76 -16.75 9.76
C GLY A 416 -3.97 -17.52 9.25
N LEU A 417 -5.14 -17.29 9.84
CA LEU A 417 -6.40 -17.90 9.41
C LEU A 417 -6.76 -17.52 7.96
N ILE A 418 -6.62 -16.23 7.62
CA ILE A 418 -6.88 -15.73 6.27
C ILE A 418 -5.88 -16.34 5.27
N PHE A 419 -4.58 -16.37 5.59
CA PHE A 419 -3.59 -17.01 4.71
C PHE A 419 -3.81 -18.52 4.56
N ALA A 420 -4.28 -19.20 5.60
CA ALA A 420 -4.65 -20.61 5.50
C ALA A 420 -5.85 -20.78 4.53
N GLY A 421 -6.91 -19.99 4.67
CA GLY A 421 -8.04 -20.00 3.76
C GLY A 421 -7.64 -19.68 2.31
N LEU A 422 -6.80 -18.65 2.11
CA LEU A 422 -6.26 -18.31 0.79
C LEU A 422 -5.40 -19.44 0.21
N SER A 423 -4.66 -20.13 1.04
CA SER A 423 -3.83 -21.27 0.60
C SER A 423 -4.71 -22.41 0.11
N VAL A 424 -5.78 -22.73 0.83
CA VAL A 424 -6.77 -23.72 0.39
C VAL A 424 -7.41 -23.31 -0.93
N TYR A 425 -7.88 -22.07 -1.02
CA TYR A 425 -8.42 -21.52 -2.27
C TYR A 425 -7.41 -21.66 -3.42
N ALA A 426 -6.17 -21.20 -3.22
CA ALA A 426 -5.16 -21.21 -4.25
C ALA A 426 -4.84 -22.66 -4.73
N ILE A 427 -4.71 -23.62 -3.81
CA ILE A 427 -4.46 -25.03 -4.14
C ILE A 427 -5.61 -25.57 -5.00
N LEU A 428 -6.85 -25.41 -4.54
CA LEU A 428 -8.01 -25.89 -5.26
C LEU A 428 -8.15 -25.23 -6.63
N TRP A 429 -8.01 -23.90 -6.68
CA TRP A 429 -8.16 -23.13 -7.92
C TRP A 429 -7.09 -23.49 -8.95
N ILE A 430 -5.81 -23.59 -8.54
CA ILE A 430 -4.73 -23.92 -9.45
C ILE A 430 -4.89 -25.36 -9.97
N LYS A 431 -5.22 -26.32 -9.12
CA LYS A 431 -5.38 -27.72 -9.53
C LYS A 431 -6.60 -27.92 -10.43
N LEU A 432 -7.74 -27.32 -10.07
CA LEU A 432 -9.02 -27.58 -10.74
C LEU A 432 -9.24 -26.69 -11.99
N ARG A 433 -8.82 -25.42 -11.93
CA ARG A 433 -9.09 -24.44 -12.98
C ARG A 433 -7.88 -24.13 -13.85
N MET A 434 -6.73 -23.80 -13.23
CA MET A 434 -5.52 -23.47 -13.98
C MET A 434 -4.81 -24.71 -14.53
N LYS A 435 -4.97 -25.88 -13.88
CA LYS A 435 -4.32 -27.16 -14.23
C LYS A 435 -2.80 -27.02 -14.35
N MET A 436 -2.20 -26.28 -13.42
CA MET A 436 -0.77 -25.99 -13.37
C MET A 436 -0.15 -26.55 -12.09
N PRO A 437 1.17 -26.80 -12.07
CA PRO A 437 1.90 -27.09 -10.84
C PRO A 437 1.91 -25.87 -9.90
N LEU A 438 1.71 -26.09 -8.58
CA LEU A 438 1.54 -25.03 -7.57
C LEU A 438 2.72 -24.04 -7.51
N PHE A 439 3.95 -24.58 -7.49
CA PHE A 439 5.18 -23.81 -7.27
C PHE A 439 6.08 -23.74 -8.52
N LYS A 440 5.59 -24.16 -9.68
CA LYS A 440 6.37 -24.05 -10.89
C LYS A 440 6.30 -22.62 -11.42
N PRO A 441 7.43 -21.91 -11.45
CA PRO A 441 7.49 -20.58 -12.05
C PRO A 441 7.07 -20.60 -13.53
N VAL A 442 6.34 -19.57 -13.92
CA VAL A 442 5.89 -19.40 -15.30
C VAL A 442 6.97 -18.67 -16.10
N GLU A 443 7.17 -19.05 -17.36
CA GLU A 443 8.16 -18.38 -18.19
C GLU A 443 7.77 -16.93 -18.48
N LEU A 444 8.77 -16.04 -18.51
CA LEU A 444 8.55 -14.62 -18.77
C LEU A 444 7.75 -14.37 -20.06
N LYS A 445 8.01 -15.16 -21.11
CA LYS A 445 7.30 -15.07 -22.40
C LYS A 445 5.81 -15.37 -22.26
N GLU A 446 5.44 -16.32 -21.41
CA GLU A 446 4.04 -16.68 -21.15
C GLU A 446 3.32 -15.59 -20.36
N VAL A 447 3.99 -15.02 -19.36
CA VAL A 447 3.42 -13.89 -18.58
C VAL A 447 3.24 -12.65 -19.47
N MET A 448 4.21 -12.36 -20.34
CA MET A 448 4.05 -11.29 -21.34
C MET A 448 2.90 -11.56 -22.32
N ALA A 449 2.67 -12.83 -22.67
CA ALA A 449 1.55 -13.21 -23.53
C ALA A 449 0.18 -13.02 -22.86
N MET A 450 0.11 -13.19 -21.54
CA MET A 450 -1.11 -12.93 -20.77
C MET A 450 -1.48 -11.45 -20.77
N GLU A 451 -0.49 -10.56 -20.76
CA GLU A 451 -0.70 -9.11 -20.77
C GLU A 451 -1.13 -8.55 -22.14
N HIS A 452 -0.64 -9.17 -23.22
CA HIS A 452 -0.92 -8.72 -24.59
C HIS A 452 -1.82 -9.72 -25.35
N PRO A 453 -3.13 -9.49 -25.48
CA PRO A 453 -4.09 -10.44 -26.08
C PRO A 453 -3.73 -10.93 -27.47
N LEU A 454 -3.10 -10.09 -28.31
CA LEU A 454 -2.63 -10.49 -29.64
C LEU A 454 -1.46 -11.49 -29.57
N TYR A 455 -0.53 -11.25 -28.64
CA TYR A 455 0.60 -12.15 -28.40
C TYR A 455 0.11 -13.45 -27.77
N TYR A 456 -0.86 -13.38 -26.86
CA TYR A 456 -1.51 -14.53 -26.26
C TYR A 456 -2.20 -15.43 -27.31
N LYS A 457 -3.02 -14.87 -28.21
CA LYS A 457 -3.67 -15.64 -29.27
C LYS A 457 -2.66 -16.36 -30.16
N THR A 458 -1.57 -15.70 -30.56
CA THR A 458 -0.54 -16.27 -31.41
C THR A 458 0.29 -17.33 -30.69
N HIS A 459 0.61 -17.12 -29.43
CA HIS A 459 1.46 -18.02 -28.66
C HIS A 459 0.70 -19.27 -28.20
N MET A 460 -0.54 -19.10 -27.72
CA MET A 460 -1.41 -20.23 -27.33
C MET A 460 -1.83 -21.08 -28.55
N ARG A 461 -1.97 -20.48 -29.72
CA ARG A 461 -2.19 -21.22 -30.94
C ARG A 461 -1.00 -22.12 -31.25
N LYS A 462 0.24 -21.60 -31.19
CA LYS A 462 1.46 -22.38 -31.36
C LYS A 462 1.62 -23.48 -30.35
N ILE A 463 1.31 -23.22 -29.04
CA ILE A 463 1.36 -24.25 -28.00
C ILE A 463 0.33 -25.36 -28.27
N LYS A 464 -0.90 -24.99 -28.65
CA LYS A 464 -1.93 -25.97 -28.99
C LYS A 464 -1.55 -26.80 -30.22
N GLU A 465 -0.95 -26.19 -31.25
CA GLU A 465 -0.44 -26.87 -32.42
C GLU A 465 0.69 -27.87 -32.04
N GLN A 466 1.67 -27.44 -31.22
CA GLN A 466 2.75 -28.32 -30.74
C GLN A 466 2.26 -29.46 -29.83
N VAL A 467 1.25 -29.24 -28.98
CA VAL A 467 0.64 -30.28 -28.17
C VAL A 467 -0.15 -31.28 -28.99
N SER A 468 -0.83 -30.79 -30.05
CA SER A 468 -1.55 -31.62 -31.00
C SER A 468 -0.58 -32.48 -31.86
N GLU A 469 0.52 -31.88 -32.34
CA GLU A 469 1.56 -32.61 -33.07
C GLU A 469 2.24 -33.67 -32.19
N LYS A 470 2.52 -33.37 -30.92
CA LYS A 470 3.07 -34.37 -30.01
C LYS A 470 2.12 -35.54 -29.73
N LYS A 471 0.80 -35.28 -29.64
CA LYS A 471 -0.19 -36.35 -29.48
C LYS A 471 -0.33 -37.22 -30.74
N ILE A 472 -0.19 -36.62 -31.89
CA ILE A 472 -0.19 -37.37 -33.18
C ILE A 472 1.07 -38.25 -33.32
N VAL A 473 2.23 -37.77 -32.82
CA VAL A 473 3.50 -38.48 -32.89
C VAL A 473 3.60 -39.55 -31.80
N SER A 474 2.93 -39.37 -30.64
CA SER A 474 2.91 -40.34 -29.54
C SER A 474 1.83 -41.43 -29.67
N GLY A 475 0.96 -41.35 -30.66
CA GLY A 475 -0.09 -42.36 -30.88
C GLY A 475 -1.18 -42.43 -29.82
N GLU A 476 -1.32 -41.38 -28.97
CA GLU A 476 -2.39 -41.19 -27.99
C GLU A 476 -3.53 -40.30 -28.49
#